data_bffb3d02de8d4165f88da29f12190ee4
#
_entry.id   bffb3d02de8d4165f88da29f12190ee4
#
_cell.length_a   1.000
_cell.length_b   1.000
_cell.length_c   1.000
_cell.angle_alpha   90.00
_cell.angle_beta   90.00
_cell.angle_gamma   90.00
#
_symmetry.space_group_name_H-M   'P 1'
#
loop_
_entity.id
_entity.type
_entity.pdbx_description
1 polymer ?
#
loop_
_entity_poly.entity_id
_entity_poly.type
_entity_poly.pdbx_seq_one_letter_code
_entity_poly.pdbx_strand_id
1 'polypeptide(L)'
;MKKLAAGNWKMNGLAASLAEVQALNAAHPAPACEMLLCPPTTLLAQMNWAARGSGLVLGGQDCHPDAAGAHTGDISATMLKDAGAAYVIVGHSERRADHGETDALINAKARAALTAGLIPVVCIGETEAQRDAGRTLDVIGAQLDGSVPDGATAATLVVAYEPVWAIGTGRTPTIPQIAEVHGFLRARLTALIGSEAAGVRLLYGGSVKSSNATEIFAVPHVDGALVGGASLKAADFGAVVAALSAA
;
A
#
# COMPACT_ATOMS: atom_id res chain seq x y z
N MET A 1 13.81 -9.73 5.34
CA MET A 1 13.04 -8.55 4.86
C MET A 1 12.19 -8.02 6.00
N LYS A 2 12.16 -6.70 6.25
CA LYS A 2 11.30 -6.11 7.28
C LYS A 2 9.87 -6.02 6.75
N LYS A 3 8.89 -6.58 7.47
CA LYS A 3 7.47 -6.54 7.11
C LYS A 3 6.93 -5.10 7.16
N LEU A 4 5.83 -4.79 6.47
CA LEU A 4 5.28 -3.44 6.34
C LEU A 4 3.79 -3.38 6.74
N ALA A 5 3.47 -2.60 7.77
CA ALA A 5 2.12 -2.17 8.09
C ALA A 5 1.87 -0.80 7.45
N ALA A 6 1.11 -0.76 6.37
CA ALA A 6 0.79 0.46 5.64
C ALA A 6 -0.66 0.89 5.88
N GLY A 7 -0.87 2.08 6.42
CA GLY A 7 -2.19 2.67 6.65
C GLY A 7 -2.55 3.66 5.55
N ASN A 8 -3.60 3.36 4.79
CA ASN A 8 -4.20 4.28 3.82
C ASN A 8 -5.39 4.99 4.47
N TRP A 9 -5.24 6.26 4.77
CA TRP A 9 -6.32 7.05 5.38
C TRP A 9 -7.43 7.41 4.40
N LYS A 10 -7.17 7.22 3.10
CA LYS A 10 -8.10 7.61 2.04
C LYS A 10 -8.51 9.09 2.20
N MET A 11 -9.73 9.46 1.86
CA MET A 11 -10.25 10.82 2.00
C MET A 11 -10.78 11.06 3.43
N ASN A 12 -9.91 10.88 4.45
CA ASN A 12 -10.24 11.09 5.86
C ASN A 12 -9.13 11.81 6.60
N GLY A 13 -9.51 12.52 7.65
CA GLY A 13 -8.61 13.18 8.58
C GLY A 13 -8.59 14.70 8.43
N LEU A 14 -8.55 15.34 9.58
CA LEU A 14 -8.38 16.79 9.75
C LEU A 14 -7.18 17.03 10.66
N ALA A 15 -6.80 18.29 10.90
CA ALA A 15 -5.66 18.62 11.77
C ALA A 15 -5.74 17.97 13.17
N ALA A 16 -6.95 17.86 13.74
CA ALA A 16 -7.16 17.17 15.01
C ALA A 16 -6.78 15.68 14.99
N SER A 17 -6.77 15.06 13.82
CA SER A 17 -6.41 13.65 13.65
C SER A 17 -4.90 13.38 13.86
N LEU A 18 -4.06 14.41 13.93
CA LEU A 18 -2.64 14.27 14.26
C LEU A 18 -2.41 13.70 15.66
N ALA A 19 -3.39 13.81 16.56
CA ALA A 19 -3.34 13.17 17.87
C ALA A 19 -3.24 11.63 17.77
N GLU A 20 -3.85 11.02 16.74
CA GLU A 20 -3.75 9.57 16.50
C GLU A 20 -2.32 9.16 16.10
N VAL A 21 -1.61 10.01 15.36
CA VAL A 21 -0.20 9.79 14.99
C VAL A 21 0.69 9.80 16.23
N GLN A 22 0.48 10.75 17.12
CA GLN A 22 1.24 10.84 18.38
C GLN A 22 0.96 9.63 19.28
N ALA A 23 -0.31 9.22 19.38
CA ALA A 23 -0.71 8.05 20.16
C ALA A 23 -0.10 6.75 19.59
N LEU A 24 -0.09 6.60 18.26
CA LEU A 24 0.51 5.44 17.59
C LEU A 24 2.03 5.37 17.86
N ASN A 25 2.73 6.48 17.70
CA ASN A 25 4.16 6.55 17.95
C ASN A 25 4.53 6.26 19.41
N ALA A 26 3.72 6.75 20.35
CA ALA A 26 3.93 6.48 21.78
C ALA A 26 3.71 4.99 22.12
N ALA A 27 2.72 4.36 21.50
CA ALA A 27 2.41 2.95 21.70
C ALA A 27 3.43 2.00 21.03
N HIS A 28 4.06 2.43 19.93
CA HIS A 28 4.99 1.62 19.15
C HIS A 28 6.31 2.37 18.88
N PRO A 29 7.15 2.61 19.92
CA PRO A 29 8.39 3.38 19.75
C PRO A 29 9.46 2.66 18.93
N ALA A 30 9.45 1.32 18.88
CA ALA A 30 10.40 0.51 18.13
C ALA A 30 9.76 -0.81 17.65
N PRO A 31 8.80 -0.80 16.73
CA PRO A 31 8.15 -2.02 16.24
C PRO A 31 9.11 -2.84 15.37
N ALA A 32 8.96 -4.16 15.39
CA ALA A 32 9.76 -5.05 14.54
C ALA A 32 9.41 -4.89 13.04
N CYS A 33 8.17 -4.52 12.71
CA CYS A 33 7.78 -4.15 11.35
C CYS A 33 7.98 -2.65 11.07
N GLU A 34 7.99 -2.27 9.80
CA GLU A 34 7.92 -0.87 9.38
C GLU A 34 6.48 -0.37 9.45
N MET A 35 6.28 0.84 9.98
CA MET A 35 4.99 1.52 10.00
C MET A 35 4.97 2.62 8.94
N LEU A 36 3.97 2.60 8.07
CA LEU A 36 3.72 3.60 7.06
C LEU A 36 2.30 4.16 7.23
N LEU A 37 2.14 5.48 7.18
CA LEU A 37 0.85 6.13 7.03
C LEU A 37 0.81 6.98 5.76
N CYS A 38 -0.28 6.84 5.00
CA CYS A 38 -0.57 7.63 3.81
C CYS A 38 -1.82 8.48 4.08
N PRO A 39 -1.65 9.69 4.64
CA PRO A 39 -2.75 10.63 4.85
C PRO A 39 -3.16 11.34 3.56
N PRO A 40 -4.29 12.09 3.53
CA PRO A 40 -4.55 13.08 2.51
C PRO A 40 -3.38 14.05 2.39
N THR A 41 -3.09 14.53 1.17
CA THR A 41 -1.95 15.43 0.91
C THR A 41 -1.99 16.69 1.77
N THR A 42 -3.19 17.18 2.12
CA THR A 42 -3.41 18.33 3.01
C THR A 42 -2.86 18.15 4.43
N LEU A 43 -2.62 16.91 4.86
CA LEU A 43 -2.06 16.59 6.18
C LEU A 43 -0.61 16.11 6.13
N LEU A 44 -0.07 15.78 4.97
CA LEU A 44 1.21 15.08 4.83
C LEU A 44 2.35 15.83 5.54
N ALA A 45 2.55 17.12 5.23
CA ALA A 45 3.62 17.91 5.84
C ALA A 45 3.44 18.09 7.36
N GLN A 46 2.21 18.27 7.82
CA GLN A 46 1.90 18.38 9.25
C GLN A 46 2.15 17.05 9.98
N MET A 47 1.77 15.93 9.34
CA MET A 47 1.99 14.60 9.88
C MET A 47 3.48 14.25 9.92
N ASN A 48 4.25 14.66 8.89
CA ASN A 48 5.70 14.51 8.88
C ASN A 48 6.36 15.26 10.06
N TRP A 49 5.87 16.45 10.37
CA TRP A 49 6.33 17.18 11.55
C TRP A 49 5.98 16.44 12.86
N ALA A 50 4.75 15.94 12.98
CA ALA A 50 4.27 15.22 14.17
C ALA A 50 4.98 13.87 14.38
N ALA A 51 5.48 13.25 13.31
CA ALA A 51 6.19 11.97 13.32
C ALA A 51 7.69 12.08 13.58
N ARG A 52 8.24 13.29 13.69
CA ARG A 52 9.70 13.48 13.89
C ARG A 52 10.21 12.78 15.14
N GLY A 53 11.34 12.09 14.98
CA GLY A 53 11.95 11.33 16.08
C GLY A 53 11.31 9.97 16.34
N SER A 54 10.32 9.56 15.55
CA SER A 54 9.73 8.22 15.62
C SER A 54 10.18 7.35 14.44
N GLY A 55 9.82 6.07 14.48
CA GLY A 55 10.02 5.13 13.37
C GLY A 55 8.89 5.13 12.33
N LEU A 56 7.92 6.05 12.42
CA LEU A 56 6.82 6.15 11.49
C LEU A 56 7.28 6.80 10.17
N VAL A 57 6.99 6.14 9.07
CA VAL A 57 7.26 6.62 7.71
C VAL A 57 5.97 7.12 7.07
N LEU A 58 6.06 8.10 6.17
CA LEU A 58 4.89 8.67 5.50
C LEU A 58 4.88 8.42 4.00
N GLY A 59 3.68 8.39 3.42
CA GLY A 59 3.47 8.23 2.00
C GLY A 59 2.34 9.10 1.46
N GLY A 60 2.35 9.28 0.13
CA GLY A 60 1.22 9.86 -0.60
C GLY A 60 0.18 8.80 -0.96
N GLN A 61 -1.02 9.24 -1.33
CA GLN A 61 -2.13 8.36 -1.75
C GLN A 61 -2.24 8.24 -3.28
N ASP A 62 -1.56 9.11 -4.03
CA ASP A 62 -1.40 9.13 -5.47
C ASP A 62 -0.34 10.16 -5.86
N CYS A 63 0.14 10.13 -7.12
CA CYS A 63 0.93 11.20 -7.71
C CYS A 63 0.66 11.34 -9.20
N HIS A 64 0.91 12.54 -9.75
CA HIS A 64 0.92 12.76 -11.19
C HIS A 64 2.18 12.16 -11.83
N PRO A 65 2.12 11.65 -13.08
CA PRO A 65 3.29 11.13 -13.79
C PRO A 65 4.32 12.20 -14.14
N ASP A 66 3.90 13.45 -14.32
CA ASP A 66 4.81 14.57 -14.58
C ASP A 66 5.31 15.21 -13.28
N ALA A 67 6.56 15.67 -13.28
CA ALA A 67 7.17 16.29 -12.10
C ALA A 67 6.61 17.68 -11.81
N ALA A 68 6.15 18.40 -12.82
CA ALA A 68 5.53 19.72 -12.74
C ALA A 68 4.79 20.02 -14.06
N GLY A 69 3.84 20.95 -14.02
CA GLY A 69 3.15 21.36 -15.25
C GLY A 69 1.82 22.05 -15.01
N ALA A 70 1.02 22.20 -16.08
CA ALA A 70 -0.30 22.83 -16.06
C ALA A 70 -1.37 21.79 -15.65
N HIS A 71 -1.26 21.27 -14.46
CA HIS A 71 -2.10 20.21 -13.88
C HIS A 71 -2.74 20.72 -12.58
N THR A 72 -3.64 21.70 -12.71
CA THR A 72 -4.26 22.37 -11.57
C THR A 72 -4.99 21.35 -10.66
N GLY A 73 -4.55 21.26 -9.39
CA GLY A 73 -5.09 20.36 -8.40
C GLY A 73 -4.34 19.03 -8.23
N ASP A 74 -3.47 18.64 -9.18
CA ASP A 74 -2.65 17.45 -9.08
C ASP A 74 -1.41 17.67 -8.21
N ILE A 75 -0.90 16.58 -7.66
CA ILE A 75 0.29 16.55 -6.81
C ILE A 75 1.34 15.67 -7.48
N SER A 76 2.53 16.21 -7.71
CA SER A 76 3.62 15.43 -8.27
C SER A 76 4.35 14.59 -7.20
N ALA A 77 5.07 13.56 -7.65
CA ALA A 77 5.93 12.75 -6.77
C ALA A 77 7.01 13.60 -6.07
N THR A 78 7.53 14.62 -6.76
CA THR A 78 8.52 15.57 -6.20
C THR A 78 7.92 16.38 -5.04
N MET A 79 6.67 16.86 -5.19
CA MET A 79 5.96 17.58 -4.12
C MET A 79 5.72 16.68 -2.90
N LEU A 80 5.37 15.42 -3.11
CA LEU A 80 5.21 14.46 -2.00
C LEU A 80 6.54 14.22 -1.28
N LYS A 81 7.63 14.08 -2.03
CA LYS A 81 8.98 13.91 -1.47
C LYS A 81 9.39 15.11 -0.62
N ASP A 82 9.18 16.31 -1.11
CA ASP A 82 9.46 17.56 -0.38
C ASP A 82 8.64 17.67 0.91
N ALA A 83 7.38 17.25 0.88
CA ALA A 83 6.51 17.19 2.05
C ALA A 83 6.89 16.08 3.07
N GLY A 84 7.89 15.24 2.75
CA GLY A 84 8.44 14.24 3.66
C GLY A 84 7.95 12.80 3.42
N ALA A 85 7.30 12.53 2.30
CA ALA A 85 6.96 11.16 1.93
C ALA A 85 8.20 10.34 1.56
N ALA A 86 8.18 9.05 1.90
CA ALA A 86 9.11 8.04 1.41
C ALA A 86 8.43 7.03 0.47
N TYR A 87 7.12 6.95 0.54
CA TYR A 87 6.29 6.05 -0.27
C TYR A 87 5.20 6.83 -1.01
N VAL A 88 4.61 6.19 -2.02
CA VAL A 88 3.36 6.66 -2.62
C VAL A 88 2.54 5.47 -3.10
N ILE A 89 1.25 5.44 -2.77
CA ILE A 89 0.29 4.48 -3.30
C ILE A 89 -0.02 4.89 -4.75
N VAL A 90 -0.02 3.96 -5.68
CA VAL A 90 -0.44 4.17 -7.06
C VAL A 90 -1.35 3.04 -7.53
N GLY A 91 -2.36 3.37 -8.32
CA GLY A 91 -3.29 2.38 -8.88
C GLY A 91 -4.22 1.74 -7.86
N HIS A 92 -4.49 2.39 -6.71
CA HIS A 92 -5.48 1.91 -5.76
C HIS A 92 -6.82 1.64 -6.46
N SER A 93 -7.52 0.59 -6.07
CA SER A 93 -8.76 0.14 -6.72
C SER A 93 -9.82 1.25 -6.87
N GLU A 94 -9.94 2.13 -5.89
CA GLU A 94 -10.83 3.31 -5.97
C GLU A 94 -10.43 4.24 -7.12
N ARG A 95 -9.13 4.45 -7.36
CA ARG A 95 -8.68 5.32 -8.45
C ARG A 95 -8.84 4.67 -9.82
N ARG A 96 -8.63 3.36 -9.90
CA ARG A 96 -8.95 2.60 -11.12
C ARG A 96 -10.43 2.71 -11.48
N ALA A 97 -11.32 2.66 -10.48
CA ALA A 97 -12.77 2.76 -10.68
C ALA A 97 -13.24 4.19 -10.93
N ASP A 98 -12.85 5.14 -10.08
CA ASP A 98 -13.43 6.49 -10.08
C ASP A 98 -12.75 7.41 -11.11
N HIS A 99 -11.47 7.17 -11.42
CA HIS A 99 -10.68 8.00 -12.33
C HIS A 99 -10.28 7.28 -13.63
N GLY A 100 -10.66 6.01 -13.80
CA GLY A 100 -10.33 5.23 -14.99
C GLY A 100 -8.84 4.98 -15.19
N GLU A 101 -8.07 4.89 -14.11
CA GLU A 101 -6.62 4.70 -14.20
C GLU A 101 -6.27 3.36 -14.83
N THR A 102 -5.54 3.40 -15.95
CA THR A 102 -5.05 2.24 -16.66
C THR A 102 -3.70 1.76 -16.12
N ASP A 103 -3.34 0.49 -16.38
CA ASP A 103 -2.04 -0.05 -15.98
C ASP A 103 -0.87 0.77 -16.53
N ALA A 104 -0.97 1.27 -17.78
CA ALA A 104 0.03 2.13 -18.40
C ALA A 104 0.20 3.46 -17.64
N LEU A 105 -0.91 4.08 -17.20
CA LEU A 105 -0.87 5.30 -16.38
C LEU A 105 -0.23 5.02 -15.02
N ILE A 106 -0.57 3.89 -14.39
CA ILE A 106 -0.02 3.48 -13.10
C ILE A 106 1.49 3.21 -13.22
N ASN A 107 1.93 2.57 -14.29
CA ASN A 107 3.35 2.40 -14.59
C ASN A 107 4.07 3.75 -14.71
N ALA A 108 3.48 4.71 -15.41
CA ALA A 108 4.05 6.05 -15.53
C ALA A 108 4.15 6.77 -14.17
N LYS A 109 3.12 6.66 -13.32
CA LYS A 109 3.13 7.17 -11.93
C LYS A 109 4.19 6.48 -11.08
N ALA A 110 4.32 5.15 -11.18
CA ALA A 110 5.35 4.41 -10.46
C ALA A 110 6.76 4.84 -10.87
N ARG A 111 7.00 5.08 -12.17
CA ARG A 111 8.27 5.64 -12.67
C ARG A 111 8.56 7.05 -12.14
N ALA A 112 7.54 7.91 -12.11
CA ALA A 112 7.67 9.25 -11.54
C ALA A 112 8.03 9.18 -10.04
N ALA A 113 7.42 8.26 -9.30
CA ALA A 113 7.75 8.00 -7.90
C ALA A 113 9.22 7.59 -7.73
N LEU A 114 9.68 6.61 -8.51
CA LEU A 114 11.09 6.16 -8.50
C LEU A 114 12.06 7.29 -8.83
N THR A 115 11.75 8.10 -9.83
CA THR A 115 12.57 9.26 -10.23
C THR A 115 12.67 10.30 -9.12
N ALA A 116 11.60 10.51 -8.35
CA ALA A 116 11.60 11.40 -7.20
C ALA A 116 12.21 10.78 -5.93
N GLY A 117 12.65 9.52 -5.96
CA GLY A 117 13.19 8.79 -4.81
C GLY A 117 12.13 8.39 -3.79
N LEU A 118 10.90 8.13 -4.26
CA LEU A 118 9.83 7.49 -3.50
C LEU A 118 9.74 6.01 -3.86
N ILE A 119 9.23 5.20 -2.93
CA ILE A 119 8.91 3.79 -3.17
C ILE A 119 7.43 3.69 -3.54
N PRO A 120 7.06 3.32 -4.79
CA PRO A 120 5.68 3.08 -5.14
C PRO A 120 5.13 1.82 -4.45
N VAL A 121 3.92 1.94 -3.91
CA VAL A 121 3.07 0.83 -3.50
C VAL A 121 2.06 0.63 -4.62
N VAL A 122 2.36 -0.30 -5.52
CA VAL A 122 1.53 -0.60 -6.69
C VAL A 122 0.37 -1.48 -6.26
N CYS A 123 -0.86 -0.96 -6.39
CA CYS A 123 -2.08 -1.68 -6.06
C CYS A 123 -2.64 -2.42 -7.28
N ILE A 124 -3.00 -3.68 -7.06
CA ILE A 124 -3.63 -4.57 -8.04
C ILE A 124 -4.76 -5.34 -7.38
N GLY A 125 -5.80 -5.67 -8.11
CA GLY A 125 -6.91 -6.41 -7.55
C GLY A 125 -8.05 -6.64 -8.54
N GLU A 126 -8.80 -7.71 -8.32
CA GLU A 126 -9.96 -8.09 -9.13
C GLU A 126 -11.27 -7.67 -8.48
N THR A 127 -12.27 -7.41 -9.32
CA THR A 127 -13.66 -7.19 -8.93
C THR A 127 -14.36 -8.51 -8.58
N GLU A 128 -15.52 -8.45 -7.91
CA GLU A 128 -16.34 -9.62 -7.59
C GLU A 128 -16.74 -10.39 -8.86
N ALA A 129 -17.19 -9.69 -9.90
CA ALA A 129 -17.57 -10.31 -11.17
C ALA A 129 -16.40 -11.04 -11.86
N GLN A 130 -15.19 -10.51 -11.77
CA GLN A 130 -13.98 -11.14 -12.31
C GLN A 130 -13.62 -12.40 -11.51
N ARG A 131 -13.77 -12.34 -10.18
CA ARG A 131 -13.54 -13.50 -9.32
C ARG A 131 -14.54 -14.61 -9.57
N ASP A 132 -15.83 -14.28 -9.62
CA ASP A 132 -16.91 -15.24 -9.86
C ASP A 132 -16.78 -15.90 -11.23
N ALA A 133 -16.20 -15.18 -12.19
CA ALA A 133 -15.85 -15.72 -13.52
C ALA A 133 -14.54 -16.54 -13.52
N GLY A 134 -13.90 -16.79 -12.37
CA GLY A 134 -12.65 -17.55 -12.25
C GLY A 134 -11.42 -16.84 -12.84
N ARG A 135 -11.47 -15.51 -13.04
CA ARG A 135 -10.44 -14.72 -13.72
C ARG A 135 -9.48 -13.97 -12.81
N THR A 136 -9.49 -14.27 -11.51
CA THR A 136 -8.64 -13.57 -10.52
C THR A 136 -7.19 -13.49 -10.99
N LEU A 137 -6.55 -14.63 -11.23
CA LEU A 137 -5.12 -14.67 -11.54
C LEU A 137 -4.78 -14.00 -12.88
N ASP A 138 -5.66 -14.11 -13.89
CA ASP A 138 -5.49 -13.43 -15.17
C ASP A 138 -5.50 -11.91 -15.00
N VAL A 139 -6.46 -11.40 -14.22
CA VAL A 139 -6.62 -9.96 -13.99
C VAL A 139 -5.43 -9.39 -13.22
N ILE A 140 -5.11 -9.99 -12.06
CA ILE A 140 -4.01 -9.47 -11.23
C ILE A 140 -2.65 -9.64 -11.91
N GLY A 141 -2.48 -10.71 -12.71
CA GLY A 141 -1.28 -10.91 -13.51
C GLY A 141 -1.11 -9.83 -14.57
N ALA A 142 -2.17 -9.51 -15.33
CA ALA A 142 -2.14 -8.45 -16.33
C ALA A 142 -1.90 -7.07 -15.71
N GLN A 143 -2.56 -6.77 -14.57
CA GLN A 143 -2.34 -5.52 -13.85
C GLN A 143 -0.90 -5.42 -13.32
N LEU A 144 -0.33 -6.49 -12.79
CA LEU A 144 1.05 -6.51 -12.31
C LEU A 144 2.02 -6.24 -13.46
N ASP A 145 1.88 -6.95 -14.58
CA ASP A 145 2.74 -6.80 -15.75
C ASP A 145 2.70 -5.39 -16.35
N GLY A 146 1.48 -4.81 -16.42
CA GLY A 146 1.29 -3.48 -17.00
C GLY A 146 1.65 -2.32 -16.07
N SER A 147 1.64 -2.54 -14.74
CA SER A 147 1.82 -1.48 -13.75
C SER A 147 3.23 -1.42 -13.15
N VAL A 148 3.95 -2.54 -13.08
CA VAL A 148 5.32 -2.57 -12.53
C VAL A 148 6.31 -1.99 -13.53
N PRO A 149 7.09 -0.96 -13.17
CA PRO A 149 8.06 -0.37 -14.07
C PRO A 149 9.30 -1.25 -14.25
N ASP A 150 9.91 -1.16 -15.43
CA ASP A 150 11.20 -1.79 -15.70
C ASP A 150 12.26 -1.31 -14.71
N GLY A 151 13.16 -2.20 -14.30
CA GLY A 151 14.23 -1.88 -13.37
C GLY A 151 13.79 -1.76 -11.91
N ALA A 152 12.54 -2.10 -11.58
CA ALA A 152 12.11 -2.20 -10.19
C ALA A 152 12.91 -3.27 -9.43
N THR A 153 13.23 -3.00 -8.17
CA THR A 153 14.02 -3.87 -7.29
C THR A 153 13.29 -4.12 -5.97
N ALA A 154 13.81 -5.01 -5.17
CA ALA A 154 13.33 -5.25 -3.80
C ALA A 154 13.32 -3.98 -2.93
N ALA A 155 14.27 -3.07 -3.15
CA ALA A 155 14.38 -1.82 -2.38
C ALA A 155 13.44 -0.72 -2.88
N THR A 156 12.92 -0.84 -4.11
CA THR A 156 12.22 0.25 -4.78
C THR A 156 10.78 -0.07 -5.16
N LEU A 157 10.25 -1.24 -4.77
CA LEU A 157 8.89 -1.66 -5.09
C LEU A 157 8.20 -2.31 -3.90
N VAL A 158 6.94 -1.99 -3.73
CA VAL A 158 5.98 -2.73 -2.90
C VAL A 158 4.75 -3.01 -3.77
N VAL A 159 4.17 -4.20 -3.65
CA VAL A 159 2.91 -4.55 -4.34
C VAL A 159 1.84 -4.83 -3.29
N ALA A 160 0.64 -4.28 -3.48
CA ALA A 160 -0.51 -4.52 -2.62
C ALA A 160 -1.62 -5.22 -3.41
N TYR A 161 -2.02 -6.39 -2.95
CA TYR A 161 -3.17 -7.11 -3.49
C TYR A 161 -4.46 -6.68 -2.80
N GLU A 162 -5.37 -6.14 -3.57
CA GLU A 162 -6.68 -5.68 -3.12
C GLU A 162 -7.78 -6.60 -3.68
N PRO A 163 -8.33 -7.55 -2.90
CA PRO A 163 -9.58 -8.19 -3.27
C PRO A 163 -10.70 -7.14 -3.22
N VAL A 164 -10.99 -6.45 -4.35
CA VAL A 164 -11.86 -5.26 -4.39
C VAL A 164 -13.25 -5.55 -3.80
N TRP A 165 -13.76 -6.77 -4.01
CA TRP A 165 -15.02 -7.26 -3.48
C TRP A 165 -15.05 -7.44 -1.95
N ALA A 166 -13.88 -7.42 -1.30
CA ALA A 166 -13.74 -7.55 0.16
C ALA A 166 -13.46 -6.21 0.86
N ILE A 167 -13.22 -5.12 0.10
CA ILE A 167 -12.89 -3.81 0.68
C ILE A 167 -14.17 -3.14 1.16
N GLY A 168 -14.27 -2.87 2.46
CA GLY A 168 -15.42 -2.15 3.05
C GLY A 168 -16.73 -2.93 3.09
N THR A 169 -16.78 -4.16 2.58
CA THR A 169 -18.02 -4.97 2.51
C THR A 169 -18.23 -5.88 3.71
N GLY A 170 -17.21 -6.06 4.53
CA GLY A 170 -17.20 -7.06 5.62
C GLY A 170 -16.89 -8.48 5.16
N ARG A 171 -16.80 -8.73 3.84
CA ARG A 171 -16.33 -10.01 3.29
C ARG A 171 -14.82 -10.12 3.45
N THR A 172 -14.32 -11.34 3.58
CA THR A 172 -12.88 -11.63 3.60
C THR A 172 -12.61 -12.86 2.72
N PRO A 173 -11.56 -12.82 1.89
CA PRO A 173 -11.07 -14.05 1.26
C PRO A 173 -10.75 -15.11 2.32
N THR A 174 -10.91 -16.36 1.95
CA THR A 174 -10.41 -17.47 2.79
C THR A 174 -8.88 -17.49 2.78
N ILE A 175 -8.27 -18.05 3.81
CA ILE A 175 -6.81 -18.18 3.89
C ILE A 175 -6.22 -18.91 2.67
N PRO A 176 -6.79 -20.01 2.15
CA PRO A 176 -6.33 -20.62 0.91
C PRO A 176 -6.36 -19.66 -0.31
N GLN A 177 -7.38 -18.81 -0.42
CA GLN A 177 -7.48 -17.82 -1.50
C GLN A 177 -6.39 -16.74 -1.40
N ILE A 178 -6.07 -16.30 -0.18
CA ILE A 178 -4.96 -15.36 0.04
C ILE A 178 -3.64 -16.03 -0.34
N ALA A 179 -3.43 -17.27 0.09
CA ALA A 179 -2.21 -18.03 -0.20
C ALA A 179 -2.02 -18.25 -1.71
N GLU A 180 -3.08 -18.61 -2.44
CA GLU A 180 -3.08 -18.78 -3.89
C GLU A 180 -2.62 -17.50 -4.60
N VAL A 181 -3.23 -16.36 -4.27
CA VAL A 181 -2.91 -15.08 -4.91
C VAL A 181 -1.50 -14.62 -4.57
N HIS A 182 -1.10 -14.63 -3.29
CA HIS A 182 0.24 -14.21 -2.89
C HIS A 182 1.33 -15.11 -3.46
N GLY A 183 1.09 -16.43 -3.54
CA GLY A 183 1.99 -17.37 -4.21
C GLY A 183 2.13 -17.08 -5.71
N PHE A 184 1.00 -16.84 -6.40
CA PHE A 184 0.99 -16.44 -7.81
C PHE A 184 1.77 -15.14 -8.05
N LEU A 185 1.51 -14.11 -7.25
CA LEU A 185 2.19 -12.81 -7.38
C LEU A 185 3.71 -12.95 -7.17
N ARG A 186 4.14 -13.74 -6.20
CA ARG A 186 5.57 -14.00 -5.99
C ARG A 186 6.21 -14.68 -7.20
N ALA A 187 5.55 -15.68 -7.76
CA ALA A 187 6.03 -16.37 -8.96
C ALA A 187 6.06 -15.43 -10.18
N ARG A 188 5.01 -14.60 -10.36
CA ARG A 188 4.94 -13.65 -11.47
C ARG A 188 6.00 -12.56 -11.38
N LEU A 189 6.23 -12.00 -10.19
CA LEU A 189 7.34 -11.06 -9.95
C LEU A 189 8.69 -11.70 -10.24
N THR A 190 8.89 -12.97 -9.88
CA THR A 190 10.14 -13.67 -10.20
C THR A 190 10.36 -13.75 -11.71
N ALA A 191 9.31 -13.93 -12.50
CA ALA A 191 9.41 -13.92 -13.96
C ALA A 191 9.71 -12.51 -14.51
N LEU A 192 9.21 -11.44 -13.86
CA LEU A 192 9.39 -10.05 -14.30
C LEU A 192 10.75 -9.45 -13.92
N ILE A 193 11.19 -9.64 -12.68
CA ILE A 193 12.38 -8.94 -12.11
C ILE A 193 13.42 -9.89 -11.51
N GLY A 194 13.31 -11.18 -11.80
CA GLY A 194 14.31 -12.18 -11.38
C GLY A 194 14.46 -12.32 -9.87
N SER A 195 15.71 -12.41 -9.40
CA SER A 195 16.04 -12.61 -7.97
C SER A 195 15.57 -11.47 -7.05
N GLU A 196 15.40 -10.26 -7.57
CA GLU A 196 14.88 -9.11 -6.81
C GLU A 196 13.49 -9.37 -6.24
N ALA A 197 12.68 -10.19 -6.94
CA ALA A 197 11.32 -10.52 -6.50
C ALA A 197 11.27 -11.09 -5.09
N ALA A 198 12.27 -11.85 -4.64
CA ALA A 198 12.29 -12.45 -3.30
C ALA A 198 12.26 -11.41 -2.17
N GLY A 199 12.76 -10.21 -2.43
CA GLY A 199 12.80 -9.10 -1.47
C GLY A 199 11.67 -8.07 -1.63
N VAL A 200 10.86 -8.14 -2.69
CA VAL A 200 9.69 -7.26 -2.85
C VAL A 200 8.62 -7.62 -1.82
N ARG A 201 8.15 -6.64 -1.06
CA ARG A 201 7.09 -6.85 -0.08
C ARG A 201 5.72 -6.95 -0.77
N LEU A 202 5.01 -8.04 -0.50
CA LEU A 202 3.64 -8.26 -0.95
C LEU A 202 2.68 -7.99 0.20
N LEU A 203 1.85 -6.96 0.07
CA LEU A 203 0.89 -6.58 1.09
C LEU A 203 -0.48 -7.16 0.78
N TYR A 204 -1.17 -7.62 1.80
CA TYR A 204 -2.58 -7.93 1.71
C TYR A 204 -3.40 -6.65 1.94
N GLY A 205 -4.21 -6.25 0.96
CA GLY A 205 -5.02 -5.01 0.95
C GLY A 205 -6.51 -5.24 1.20
N GLY A 206 -6.92 -6.42 1.63
CA GLY A 206 -8.29 -6.68 2.07
C GLY A 206 -8.53 -6.24 3.50
N SER A 207 -9.68 -6.65 4.07
CA SER A 207 -10.07 -6.30 5.44
C SER A 207 -9.16 -6.97 6.48
N VAL A 208 -8.28 -6.20 7.11
CA VAL A 208 -7.45 -6.63 8.24
C VAL A 208 -7.93 -5.96 9.52
N LYS A 209 -8.14 -6.77 10.55
CA LYS A 209 -8.53 -6.38 11.91
C LYS A 209 -7.69 -7.16 12.91
N SER A 210 -7.65 -6.73 14.17
CA SER A 210 -6.96 -7.44 15.24
C SER A 210 -7.37 -8.92 15.36
N SER A 211 -8.63 -9.24 15.04
CA SER A 211 -9.18 -10.61 15.15
C SER A 211 -8.69 -11.58 14.06
N ASN A 212 -8.23 -11.11 12.90
CA ASN A 212 -7.79 -11.97 11.79
C ASN A 212 -6.33 -11.72 11.35
N ALA A 213 -5.68 -10.70 11.90
CA ALA A 213 -4.35 -10.28 11.48
C ALA A 213 -3.30 -11.39 11.62
N THR A 214 -3.29 -12.10 12.75
CA THR A 214 -2.31 -13.17 13.01
C THR A 214 -2.43 -14.31 11.98
N GLU A 215 -3.65 -14.71 11.64
CA GLU A 215 -3.89 -15.78 10.68
C GLU A 215 -3.47 -15.35 9.26
N ILE A 216 -3.81 -14.11 8.85
CA ILE A 216 -3.42 -13.55 7.56
C ILE A 216 -1.90 -13.42 7.44
N PHE A 217 -1.22 -12.94 8.49
CA PHE A 217 0.22 -12.72 8.46
C PHE A 217 1.07 -14.00 8.57
N ALA A 218 0.44 -15.12 8.92
CA ALA A 218 1.05 -16.45 8.86
C ALA A 218 1.02 -17.05 7.44
N VAL A 219 0.27 -16.46 6.50
CA VAL A 219 0.21 -16.93 5.10
C VAL A 219 1.55 -16.69 4.41
N PRO A 220 2.12 -17.69 3.72
CA PRO A 220 3.35 -17.50 2.94
C PRO A 220 3.24 -16.35 1.95
N HIS A 221 4.31 -15.56 1.83
CA HIS A 221 4.40 -14.38 0.95
C HIS A 221 3.45 -13.22 1.34
N VAL A 222 2.81 -13.24 2.49
CA VAL A 222 2.17 -12.04 3.05
C VAL A 222 3.21 -11.31 3.91
N ASP A 223 3.78 -10.24 3.35
CA ASP A 223 4.86 -9.48 3.96
C ASP A 223 4.34 -8.23 4.71
N GLY A 224 3.03 -8.11 4.84
CA GLY A 224 2.36 -7.01 5.53
C GLY A 224 0.95 -6.77 5.05
N ALA A 225 0.43 -5.57 5.36
CA ALA A 225 -0.91 -5.19 4.96
C ALA A 225 -0.99 -3.73 4.50
N LEU A 226 -1.91 -3.46 3.56
CA LEU A 226 -2.39 -2.12 3.25
C LEU A 226 -3.78 -1.96 3.89
N VAL A 227 -3.85 -1.19 4.97
CA VAL A 227 -5.00 -1.09 5.89
C VAL A 227 -5.75 0.21 5.65
N GLY A 228 -7.04 0.12 5.38
CA GLY A 228 -7.93 1.28 5.21
C GLY A 228 -8.43 1.83 6.55
N GLY A 229 -9.74 1.77 6.80
CA GLY A 229 -10.41 2.40 7.94
C GLY A 229 -9.81 2.12 9.31
N ALA A 230 -9.31 0.91 9.55
CA ALA A 230 -8.63 0.57 10.82
C ALA A 230 -7.33 1.36 11.04
N SER A 231 -6.75 2.00 10.00
CA SER A 231 -5.57 2.85 10.15
C SER A 231 -5.85 4.27 10.67
N LEU A 232 -7.13 4.66 10.75
CA LEU A 232 -7.55 5.97 11.22
C LEU A 232 -7.44 6.15 12.75
N LYS A 233 -7.37 5.05 13.50
CA LYS A 233 -7.27 5.04 14.95
C LYS A 233 -6.00 4.33 15.42
N ALA A 234 -5.25 4.99 16.29
CA ALA A 234 -4.01 4.45 16.84
C ALA A 234 -4.19 3.07 17.51
N ALA A 235 -5.30 2.88 18.23
CA ALA A 235 -5.60 1.61 18.88
C ALA A 235 -5.80 0.46 17.89
N ASP A 236 -6.59 0.71 16.82
CA ASP A 236 -6.91 -0.31 15.83
C ASP A 236 -5.69 -0.64 14.94
N PHE A 237 -5.01 0.39 14.44
CA PHE A 237 -3.81 0.20 13.63
C PHE A 237 -2.65 -0.38 14.45
N GLY A 238 -2.50 0.07 15.71
CA GLY A 238 -1.51 -0.46 16.64
C GLY A 238 -1.67 -1.97 16.89
N ALA A 239 -2.91 -2.47 16.95
CA ALA A 239 -3.15 -3.90 17.07
C ALA A 239 -2.67 -4.68 15.83
N VAL A 240 -2.83 -4.10 14.62
CA VAL A 240 -2.30 -4.69 13.38
C VAL A 240 -0.77 -4.66 13.37
N VAL A 241 -0.15 -3.54 13.79
CA VAL A 241 1.30 -3.40 13.92
C VAL A 241 1.87 -4.42 14.91
N ALA A 242 1.21 -4.62 16.04
CA ALA A 242 1.62 -5.62 17.04
C ALA A 242 1.55 -7.04 16.48
N ALA A 243 0.45 -7.42 15.83
CA ALA A 243 0.29 -8.73 15.21
C ALA A 243 1.34 -8.99 14.12
N LEU A 244 1.63 -7.98 13.26
CA LEU A 244 2.63 -8.09 12.21
C LEU A 244 4.06 -8.16 12.77
N SER A 245 4.32 -7.48 13.89
CA SER A 245 5.63 -7.50 14.57
C SER A 245 5.92 -8.84 15.23
N ALA A 246 4.90 -9.62 15.54
CA ALA A 246 5.00 -10.95 16.15
C ALA A 246 5.05 -12.10 15.12
N ALA A 247 4.70 -11.84 13.87
CA ALA A 247 4.67 -12.80 12.77
C ALA A 247 6.02 -12.76 12.01
#